data_c70ec02fc12ae79449b921098a45debe
#
_entry.id   c70ec02fc12ae79449b921098a45debe
#
_cell.length_a   1.000
_cell.length_b   1.000
_cell.length_c   1.000
_cell.angle_alpha   90.00
_cell.angle_beta   90.00
_cell.angle_gamma   90.00
#
_symmetry.space_group_name_H-M   'P 1'
#
loop_
_entity.id
_entity.type
_entity.pdbx_description
1 polymer ?
#
loop_
_entity_poly.entity_id
_entity_poly.type
_entity_poly.pdbx_seq_one_letter_code
_entity_poly.pdbx_strand_id
1 'polypeptide(L)'
;TFTVDAAAQLQGEKSMMNQNSTDEDVAIQMNLPKKFQLTFKPMLQDYLNLKDALVASDTTLAKQTAKKASAKINNTDTAELNQMLVSHFKVIQNKFKAISASNDIAAQREEFIILSQNMIALVSNFDEIEEMYIQRCPMANNNKGATWLSKNKDIKNPYFGEQMLGCGETIDRLPYKN
;
A
#
# COMPACT_ATOMS: atom_id res chain seq x y z
N THR A 1 -38.16 45.21 -2.65
CA THR A 1 -38.38 44.16 -1.64
C THR A 1 -37.76 42.82 -2.04
N PHE A 2 -37.69 42.48 -3.34
CA PHE A 2 -37.10 41.22 -3.79
C PHE A 2 -35.57 41.13 -3.64
N THR A 3 -34.86 42.25 -3.70
CA THR A 3 -33.40 42.32 -3.59
C THR A 3 -32.89 42.10 -2.17
N VAL A 4 -33.66 42.40 -1.15
CA VAL A 4 -33.28 42.25 0.27
C VAL A 4 -33.36 40.75 0.70
N ASP A 5 -34.40 40.04 0.23
CA ASP A 5 -34.57 38.60 0.56
C ASP A 5 -33.51 37.73 -0.10
N ALA A 6 -33.06 38.06 -1.32
CA ALA A 6 -31.99 37.36 -2.01
C ALA A 6 -30.63 37.55 -1.30
N ALA A 7 -30.37 38.76 -0.78
CA ALA A 7 -29.15 39.01 -0.01
C ALA A 7 -29.13 38.30 1.33
N ALA A 8 -30.27 38.19 2.00
CA ALA A 8 -30.40 37.45 3.26
C ALA A 8 -30.20 35.94 3.06
N GLN A 9 -30.71 35.38 1.98
CA GLN A 9 -30.50 33.95 1.65
C GLN A 9 -29.05 33.63 1.33
N LEU A 10 -28.35 34.51 0.61
CA LEU A 10 -26.92 34.34 0.31
C LEU A 10 -26.06 34.43 1.56
N GLN A 11 -26.40 35.26 2.52
CA GLN A 11 -25.68 35.35 3.79
C GLN A 11 -25.93 34.14 4.67
N GLY A 12 -27.12 33.56 4.65
CA GLY A 12 -27.45 32.32 5.36
C GLY A 12 -26.66 31.11 4.80
N GLU A 13 -26.54 31.04 3.50
CA GLU A 13 -25.78 29.95 2.86
C GLU A 13 -24.27 30.05 3.16
N LYS A 14 -23.69 31.26 3.15
CA LYS A 14 -22.30 31.46 3.55
C LYS A 14 -22.02 31.11 5.00
N SER A 15 -22.98 31.34 5.89
CA SER A 15 -22.87 30.98 7.29
C SER A 15 -22.87 29.45 7.52
N MET A 16 -23.66 28.72 6.73
CA MET A 16 -23.69 27.24 6.81
C MET A 16 -22.43 26.59 6.26
N MET A 17 -21.82 27.15 5.21
CA MET A 17 -20.57 26.61 4.65
C MET A 17 -19.36 26.85 5.56
N ASN A 18 -19.40 27.86 6.41
CA ASN A 18 -18.29 28.17 7.31
C ASN A 18 -18.25 27.32 8.58
N GLN A 19 -19.27 26.51 8.84
CA GLN A 19 -19.31 25.61 10.00
C GLN A 19 -18.65 24.24 9.74
N ASN A 20 -18.31 23.94 8.49
CA ASN A 20 -17.72 22.65 8.11
C ASN A 20 -16.21 22.71 7.84
N SER A 21 -15.55 23.83 8.15
CA SER A 21 -14.10 23.98 7.93
C SER A 21 -13.25 23.67 9.17
N THR A 22 -13.78 22.93 10.13
CA THR A 22 -13.00 22.25 11.14
C THR A 22 -12.97 20.75 10.88
N ASP A 23 -12.79 20.37 9.61
CA ASP A 23 -12.19 19.09 9.34
C ASP A 23 -10.72 19.24 9.72
N GLU A 24 -10.45 19.10 11.01
CA GLU A 24 -9.21 18.47 11.42
C GLU A 24 -9.19 17.16 10.63
N ASP A 25 -8.26 17.03 9.70
CA ASP A 25 -7.74 15.74 9.25
C ASP A 25 -7.20 15.03 10.49
N VAL A 26 -8.11 14.53 11.30
CA VAL A 26 -7.80 13.49 12.26
C VAL A 26 -7.48 12.31 11.35
N ALA A 27 -6.20 12.16 11.01
CA ALA A 27 -5.70 10.91 10.52
C ALA A 27 -6.19 9.88 11.54
N ILE A 28 -7.25 9.16 11.17
CA ILE A 28 -7.78 8.07 11.97
C ILE A 28 -6.64 7.07 12.02
N GLN A 29 -5.82 7.14 13.08
CA GLN A 29 -4.87 6.10 13.38
C GLN A 29 -5.71 4.85 13.66
N MET A 30 -5.81 4.02 12.64
CA MET A 30 -6.51 2.76 12.74
C MET A 30 -5.64 1.84 13.57
N ASN A 31 -6.03 1.70 14.84
CA ASN A 31 -5.32 0.88 15.81
C ASN A 31 -5.40 -0.58 15.36
N LEU A 32 -4.29 -1.10 14.83
CA LEU A 32 -4.16 -2.50 14.46
C LEU A 32 -3.89 -3.34 15.72
N PRO A 33 -4.65 -4.43 15.95
CA PRO A 33 -4.37 -5.33 17.06
C PRO A 33 -2.93 -5.85 17.04
N LYS A 34 -2.24 -5.78 18.17
CA LYS A 34 -0.82 -6.25 18.28
C LYS A 34 -0.67 -7.70 17.83
N LYS A 35 -1.63 -8.56 18.15
CA LYS A 35 -1.66 -9.96 17.72
C LYS A 35 -1.64 -10.07 16.19
N PHE A 36 -2.44 -9.26 15.49
CA PHE A 36 -2.45 -9.24 14.04
C PHE A 36 -1.10 -8.77 13.47
N GLN A 37 -0.54 -7.69 14.02
CA GLN A 37 0.76 -7.16 13.58
C GLN A 37 1.86 -8.22 13.69
N LEU A 38 1.93 -8.94 14.81
CA LEU A 38 2.91 -10.01 15.02
C LEU A 38 2.73 -11.17 14.02
N THR A 39 1.48 -11.55 13.75
CA THR A 39 1.17 -12.62 12.79
C THR A 39 1.45 -12.19 11.35
N PHE A 40 1.31 -10.90 11.04
CA PHE A 40 1.51 -10.36 9.69
C PHE A 40 2.98 -10.07 9.36
N LYS A 41 3.85 -9.81 10.33
CA LYS A 41 5.28 -9.54 10.10
C LYS A 41 5.99 -10.56 9.19
N PRO A 42 5.79 -11.88 9.31
CA PRO A 42 6.39 -12.86 8.38
C PRO A 42 5.93 -12.69 6.93
N MET A 43 4.70 -12.23 6.70
CA MET A 43 4.19 -11.97 5.34
C MET A 43 4.79 -10.70 4.74
N LEU A 44 5.08 -9.70 5.57
CA LEU A 44 5.83 -8.53 5.13
C LEU A 44 7.24 -8.93 4.68
N GLN A 45 7.89 -9.87 5.37
CA GLN A 45 9.19 -10.39 4.94
C GLN A 45 9.06 -11.17 3.61
N ASP A 46 8.02 -11.96 3.43
CA ASP A 46 7.76 -12.66 2.16
C ASP A 46 7.49 -11.64 1.02
N TYR A 47 6.80 -10.54 1.31
CA TYR A 47 6.64 -9.44 0.34
C TYR A 47 7.99 -8.84 -0.08
N LEU A 48 8.89 -8.58 0.87
CA LEU A 48 10.22 -8.04 0.56
C LEU A 48 11.05 -9.04 -0.26
N ASN A 49 10.98 -10.32 0.06
CA ASN A 49 11.63 -11.37 -0.71
C ASN A 49 11.05 -11.49 -2.13
N LEU A 50 9.73 -11.34 -2.28
CA LEU A 50 9.07 -11.28 -3.58
C LEU A 50 9.54 -10.07 -4.39
N LYS A 51 9.62 -8.89 -3.76
CA LYS A 51 10.17 -7.68 -4.39
C LYS A 51 11.58 -7.95 -4.93
N ASP A 52 12.45 -8.58 -4.14
CA ASP A 52 13.82 -8.89 -4.56
C ASP A 52 13.86 -9.91 -5.72
N ALA A 53 12.98 -10.89 -5.72
CA ALA A 53 12.83 -11.82 -6.85
C ALA A 53 12.41 -11.10 -8.15
N LEU A 54 11.49 -10.14 -8.05
CA LEU A 54 11.08 -9.32 -9.20
C LEU A 54 12.18 -8.38 -9.69
N VAL A 55 12.98 -7.83 -8.78
CA VAL A 55 14.20 -7.07 -9.13
C VAL A 55 15.17 -7.92 -9.93
N ALA A 56 15.38 -9.17 -9.51
CA ALA A 56 16.24 -10.14 -10.21
C ALA A 56 15.60 -10.74 -11.47
N SER A 57 14.35 -10.39 -11.78
CA SER A 57 13.56 -11.00 -12.88
C SER A 57 13.44 -12.53 -12.76
N ASP A 58 13.49 -13.05 -11.53
CA ASP A 58 13.37 -14.48 -11.24
C ASP A 58 11.89 -14.86 -11.02
N THR A 59 11.23 -15.23 -12.12
CA THR A 59 9.83 -15.64 -12.15
C THR A 59 9.55 -16.85 -11.23
N THR A 60 10.47 -17.80 -11.16
CA THR A 60 10.32 -19.01 -10.36
C THR A 60 10.39 -18.70 -8.88
N LEU A 61 11.37 -17.92 -8.47
CA LEU A 61 11.50 -17.48 -7.07
C LEU A 61 10.34 -16.59 -6.64
N ALA A 62 9.90 -15.67 -7.51
CA ALA A 62 8.73 -14.83 -7.27
C ALA A 62 7.48 -15.68 -7.02
N LYS A 63 7.23 -16.68 -7.87
CA LYS A 63 6.13 -17.63 -7.73
C LYS A 63 6.19 -18.41 -6.41
N GLN A 64 7.36 -18.95 -6.08
CA GLN A 64 7.54 -19.75 -4.85
C GLN A 64 7.35 -18.89 -3.59
N THR A 65 7.88 -17.68 -3.60
CA THR A 65 7.77 -16.75 -2.47
C THR A 65 6.31 -16.32 -2.26
N ALA A 66 5.61 -15.97 -3.35
CA ALA A 66 4.20 -15.64 -3.29
C ALA A 66 3.33 -16.82 -2.81
N LYS A 67 3.68 -18.06 -3.17
CA LYS A 67 2.99 -19.25 -2.68
C LYS A 67 3.17 -19.44 -1.17
N LYS A 68 4.36 -19.20 -0.65
CA LYS A 68 4.63 -19.25 0.81
C LYS A 68 3.82 -18.20 1.56
N ALA A 69 3.79 -16.97 1.05
CA ALA A 69 2.99 -15.88 1.61
C ALA A 69 1.49 -16.21 1.59
N SER A 70 0.99 -16.74 0.48
CA SER A 70 -0.42 -17.13 0.32
C SER A 70 -0.83 -18.22 1.32
N ALA A 71 0.04 -19.19 1.62
CA ALA A 71 -0.24 -20.21 2.61
C ALA A 71 -0.34 -19.63 4.04
N LYS A 72 0.55 -18.70 4.40
CA LYS A 72 0.55 -18.05 5.72
C LYS A 72 -0.67 -17.14 5.90
N ILE A 73 -1.00 -16.36 4.89
CA ILE A 73 -2.08 -15.36 4.96
C ILE A 73 -3.45 -16.00 5.13
N ASN A 74 -3.66 -17.20 4.59
CA ASN A 74 -4.92 -17.93 4.73
C ASN A 74 -5.23 -18.34 6.17
N ASN A 75 -4.21 -18.41 7.03
CA ASN A 75 -4.35 -18.77 8.43
C ASN A 75 -4.35 -17.55 9.38
N THR A 76 -4.41 -16.34 8.83
CA THR A 76 -4.35 -15.11 9.62
C THR A 76 -5.75 -14.70 10.05
N ASP A 77 -5.93 -14.50 11.35
CA ASP A 77 -7.19 -14.03 11.94
C ASP A 77 -7.35 -12.52 11.69
N THR A 78 -8.50 -12.17 11.11
CA THR A 78 -8.86 -10.78 10.77
C THR A 78 -10.11 -10.29 11.53
N ALA A 79 -10.61 -11.06 12.50
CA ALA A 79 -11.87 -10.76 13.18
C ALA A 79 -11.88 -9.40 13.91
N GLU A 80 -10.73 -8.96 14.41
CA GLU A 80 -10.59 -7.69 15.14
C GLU A 80 -10.24 -6.49 14.23
N LEU A 81 -10.11 -6.71 12.92
CA LEU A 81 -9.81 -5.63 11.97
C LEU A 81 -11.08 -4.87 11.58
N ASN A 82 -10.95 -3.55 11.41
CA ASN A 82 -12.03 -2.79 10.80
C ASN A 82 -12.19 -3.16 9.32
N GLN A 83 -13.32 -2.79 8.73
CA GLN A 83 -13.69 -3.21 7.37
C GLN A 83 -12.72 -2.71 6.29
N MET A 84 -12.12 -1.54 6.46
CA MET A 84 -11.14 -0.99 5.53
C MET A 84 -9.86 -1.83 5.53
N LEU A 85 -9.34 -2.16 6.71
CA LEU A 85 -8.16 -3.01 6.86
C LEU A 85 -8.40 -4.43 6.35
N VAL A 86 -9.60 -4.98 6.60
CA VAL A 86 -10.02 -6.28 6.02
C VAL A 86 -10.03 -6.21 4.49
N SER A 87 -10.45 -5.10 3.90
CA SER A 87 -10.46 -4.93 2.44
C SER A 87 -9.04 -4.95 1.88
N HIS A 88 -8.10 -4.20 2.47
CA HIS A 88 -6.69 -4.25 2.08
C HIS A 88 -6.10 -5.65 2.24
N PHE A 89 -6.40 -6.32 3.35
CA PHE A 89 -5.93 -7.68 3.61
C PHE A 89 -6.42 -8.68 2.55
N LYS A 90 -7.69 -8.63 2.17
CA LYS A 90 -8.27 -9.49 1.11
C LYS A 90 -7.62 -9.25 -0.24
N VAL A 91 -7.32 -7.99 -0.58
CA VAL A 91 -6.60 -7.68 -1.82
C VAL A 91 -5.19 -8.26 -1.78
N ILE A 92 -4.45 -8.09 -0.70
CA ILE A 92 -3.12 -8.66 -0.49
C ILE A 92 -3.14 -10.19 -0.69
N GLN A 93 -4.12 -10.85 -0.06
CA GLN A 93 -4.32 -12.31 -0.19
C GLN A 93 -4.54 -12.73 -1.65
N ASN A 94 -5.43 -12.04 -2.36
CA ASN A 94 -5.73 -12.33 -3.74
C ASN A 94 -4.51 -12.09 -4.66
N LYS A 95 -3.72 -11.06 -4.41
CA LYS A 95 -2.56 -10.72 -5.22
C LYS A 95 -1.39 -11.69 -5.01
N PHE A 96 -1.12 -12.14 -3.79
CA PHE A 96 -0.17 -13.23 -3.57
C PHE A 96 -0.60 -14.51 -4.30
N LYS A 97 -1.89 -14.84 -4.27
CA LYS A 97 -2.42 -16.00 -5.00
C LYS A 97 -2.24 -15.86 -6.51
N ALA A 98 -2.54 -14.70 -7.08
CA ALA A 98 -2.39 -14.43 -8.51
C ALA A 98 -0.93 -14.53 -8.96
N ILE A 99 0.01 -13.92 -8.23
CA ILE A 99 1.45 -14.03 -8.51
C ILE A 99 1.92 -15.48 -8.42
N SER A 100 1.45 -16.24 -7.42
CA SER A 100 1.81 -17.65 -7.24
C SER A 100 1.30 -18.57 -8.36
N ALA A 101 0.29 -18.14 -9.10
CA ALA A 101 -0.29 -18.88 -10.23
C ALA A 101 0.38 -18.53 -11.57
N SER A 102 1.11 -17.42 -11.66
CA SER A 102 1.71 -16.93 -12.91
C SER A 102 3.13 -17.49 -13.11
N ASN A 103 3.48 -17.77 -14.37
CA ASN A 103 4.83 -18.07 -14.84
C ASN A 103 5.41 -16.96 -15.72
N ASP A 104 4.73 -15.83 -15.80
CA ASP A 104 5.13 -14.67 -16.59
C ASP A 104 5.53 -13.50 -15.70
N ILE A 105 6.75 -12.99 -15.88
CA ILE A 105 7.28 -11.89 -15.07
C ILE A 105 6.49 -10.60 -15.23
N ALA A 106 5.99 -10.33 -16.44
CA ALA A 106 5.20 -9.13 -16.69
C ALA A 106 3.88 -9.18 -15.93
N ALA A 107 3.17 -10.32 -15.99
CA ALA A 107 1.95 -10.53 -15.21
C ALA A 107 2.19 -10.47 -13.70
N GLN A 108 3.28 -11.06 -13.20
CA GLN A 108 3.65 -10.97 -11.78
C GLN A 108 3.90 -9.52 -11.34
N ARG A 109 4.55 -8.71 -12.17
CA ARG A 109 4.79 -7.28 -11.90
C ARG A 109 3.51 -6.45 -11.90
N GLU A 110 2.57 -6.74 -12.81
CA GLU A 110 1.25 -6.09 -12.80
C GLU A 110 0.50 -6.35 -11.49
N GLU A 111 0.46 -7.60 -11.05
CA GLU A 111 -0.18 -7.95 -9.77
C GLU A 111 0.55 -7.33 -8.57
N PHE A 112 1.87 -7.18 -8.65
CA PHE A 112 2.70 -6.58 -7.61
C PHE A 112 2.43 -5.08 -7.43
N ILE A 113 1.96 -4.36 -8.45
CA ILE A 113 1.56 -2.95 -8.34
C ILE A 113 0.47 -2.80 -7.27
N ILE A 114 -0.60 -3.58 -7.40
CA ILE A 114 -1.76 -3.53 -6.49
C ILE A 114 -1.42 -4.15 -5.14
N LEU A 115 -0.63 -5.21 -5.12
CA LEU A 115 -0.11 -5.79 -3.87
C LEU A 115 0.64 -4.74 -3.06
N SER A 116 1.55 -4.00 -3.67
CA SER A 116 2.37 -2.98 -3.02
C SER A 116 1.53 -1.84 -2.45
N GLN A 117 0.56 -1.33 -3.20
CA GLN A 117 -0.35 -0.28 -2.73
C GLN A 117 -1.08 -0.69 -1.45
N ASN A 118 -1.63 -1.92 -1.44
CA ASN A 118 -2.38 -2.42 -0.29
C ASN A 118 -1.47 -2.82 0.88
N MET A 119 -0.26 -3.31 0.59
CA MET A 119 0.76 -3.59 1.61
C MET A 119 1.19 -2.30 2.32
N ILE A 120 1.47 -1.23 1.58
CA ILE A 120 1.81 0.08 2.14
C ILE A 120 0.65 0.59 3.01
N ALA A 121 -0.58 0.55 2.50
CA ALA A 121 -1.76 1.01 3.24
C ALA A 121 -1.96 0.27 4.56
N LEU A 122 -1.77 -1.06 4.57
CA LEU A 122 -1.91 -1.86 5.78
C LEU A 122 -0.77 -1.63 6.78
N VAL A 123 0.46 -1.70 6.30
CA VAL A 123 1.69 -1.65 7.12
C VAL A 123 1.94 -0.24 7.70
N SER A 124 1.43 0.79 7.05
CA SER A 124 1.49 2.18 7.56
C SER A 124 0.75 2.37 8.90
N ASN A 125 -0.12 1.44 9.27
CA ASN A 125 -0.85 1.44 10.54
C ASN A 125 -0.19 0.59 11.63
N PHE A 126 1.00 0.04 11.38
CA PHE A 126 1.72 -0.73 12.40
C PHE A 126 2.33 0.20 13.44
N ASP A 127 2.18 -0.15 14.73
CA ASP A 127 2.73 0.62 15.85
C ASP A 127 4.25 0.51 15.90
N GLU A 128 4.75 -0.70 15.64
CA GLU A 128 6.17 -1.01 15.69
C GLU A 128 6.60 -1.68 14.39
N ILE A 129 7.31 -0.93 13.56
CA ILE A 129 7.87 -1.41 12.31
C ILE A 129 9.32 -0.93 12.19
N GLU A 130 10.19 -1.81 11.64
CA GLU A 130 11.53 -1.40 11.25
C GLU A 130 11.47 -0.29 10.20
N GLU A 131 12.47 0.57 10.16
CA GLU A 131 12.54 1.62 9.13
C GLU A 131 12.48 0.99 7.74
N MET A 132 11.54 1.47 6.95
CA MET A 132 11.38 1.11 5.55
C MET A 132 11.13 2.35 4.69
N TYR A 133 11.50 2.24 3.44
CA TYR A 133 11.34 3.30 2.45
C TYR A 133 10.17 2.97 1.54
N ILE A 134 9.33 3.96 1.29
CA ILE A 134 8.32 3.92 0.22
C ILE A 134 8.98 4.52 -1.02
N GLN A 135 9.17 3.69 -2.02
CA GLN A 135 9.83 4.06 -3.27
C GLN A 135 8.84 4.02 -4.42
N ARG A 136 9.08 4.83 -5.44
CA ARG A 136 8.18 4.99 -6.59
C ARG A 136 8.95 5.09 -7.89
N CYS A 137 8.51 4.35 -8.90
CA CYS A 137 8.94 4.52 -10.29
C CYS A 137 7.83 5.25 -11.07
N PRO A 138 8.08 6.45 -11.63
CA PRO A 138 7.05 7.19 -12.37
C PRO A 138 6.68 6.55 -13.70
N MET A 139 7.57 5.75 -14.29
CA MET A 139 7.38 5.11 -15.59
C MET A 139 6.62 3.78 -15.50
N ALA A 140 6.55 3.14 -14.34
CA ALA A 140 5.80 1.91 -14.15
C ALA A 140 4.29 2.14 -14.29
N ASN A 141 3.53 1.06 -14.50
CA ASN A 141 2.08 1.12 -14.64
C ASN A 141 1.64 2.07 -15.78
N ASN A 142 2.21 1.91 -16.96
CA ASN A 142 1.90 2.75 -18.14
C ASN A 142 2.08 4.26 -17.85
N ASN A 143 3.17 4.64 -17.24
CA ASN A 143 3.51 6.02 -16.85
C ASN A 143 2.56 6.66 -15.79
N LYS A 144 1.73 5.85 -15.14
CA LYS A 144 0.92 6.31 -13.99
C LYS A 144 1.73 6.31 -12.69
N GLY A 145 2.83 5.57 -12.68
CA GLY A 145 3.67 5.33 -11.52
C GLY A 145 3.22 4.13 -10.69
N ALA A 146 4.18 3.50 -10.05
CA ALA A 146 3.95 2.42 -9.11
C ALA A 146 4.92 2.49 -7.95
N THR A 147 4.46 2.09 -6.77
CA THR A 147 5.19 2.14 -5.50
C THR A 147 5.58 0.75 -5.03
N TRP A 148 6.55 0.69 -4.13
CA TRP A 148 6.92 -0.50 -3.37
C TRP A 148 7.55 -0.13 -2.03
N LEU A 149 7.62 -1.10 -1.12
CA LEU A 149 8.37 -1.01 0.13
C LEU A 149 9.76 -1.60 -0.03
N SER A 150 10.76 -0.98 0.58
CA SER A 150 12.13 -1.47 0.62
C SER A 150 12.75 -1.21 1.99
N LYS A 151 13.59 -2.14 2.47
CA LYS A 151 14.49 -1.89 3.62
C LYS A 151 15.72 -1.09 3.23
N ASN A 152 16.05 -1.05 1.93
CA ASN A 152 17.22 -0.35 1.42
C ASN A 152 16.82 1.01 0.87
N LYS A 153 17.63 2.02 1.17
CA LYS A 153 17.49 3.37 0.61
C LYS A 153 17.76 3.41 -0.88
N ASP A 154 18.68 2.56 -1.35
CA ASP A 154 19.04 2.48 -2.75
C ASP A 154 17.87 1.96 -3.59
N ILE A 155 17.63 2.60 -4.72
CA ILE A 155 16.58 2.21 -5.64
C ILE A 155 16.96 0.93 -6.37
N LYS A 156 16.13 -0.11 -6.21
CA LYS A 156 16.17 -1.34 -7.00
C LYS A 156 14.76 -1.62 -7.49
N ASN A 157 14.52 -1.31 -8.75
CA ASN A 157 13.19 -1.29 -9.34
C ASN A 157 12.65 -2.70 -9.62
N PRO A 158 11.57 -3.15 -8.92
CA PRO A 158 10.99 -4.47 -9.14
C PRO A 158 10.17 -4.56 -10.42
N TYR A 159 9.74 -3.43 -10.99
CA TYR A 159 8.87 -3.39 -12.16
C TYR A 159 9.63 -3.51 -13.48
N PHE A 160 10.89 -3.15 -13.51
CA PHE A 160 11.74 -3.21 -14.71
C PHE A 160 12.99 -4.09 -14.54
N GLY A 161 13.39 -4.39 -13.30
CA GLY A 161 14.59 -5.16 -13.04
C GLY A 161 15.84 -4.50 -13.66
N GLU A 162 16.71 -5.29 -14.27
CA GLU A 162 17.98 -4.83 -14.85
C GLU A 162 17.82 -3.75 -15.93
N GLN A 163 16.67 -3.72 -16.63
CA GLN A 163 16.44 -2.75 -17.71
C GLN A 163 16.43 -1.30 -17.20
N MET A 164 15.90 -1.08 -16.01
CA MET A 164 15.84 0.24 -15.38
C MET A 164 15.97 0.13 -13.86
N LEU A 165 17.01 -0.56 -13.40
CA LEU A 165 17.21 -0.91 -11.99
C LEU A 165 17.17 0.31 -11.05
N GLY A 166 17.80 1.40 -11.42
CA GLY A 166 17.88 2.63 -10.64
C GLY A 166 16.75 3.64 -10.92
N CYS A 167 15.77 3.30 -11.75
CA CYS A 167 14.67 4.20 -12.04
C CYS A 167 13.71 4.28 -10.87
N GLY A 168 13.58 5.47 -10.29
CA GLY A 168 12.69 5.74 -9.18
C GLY A 168 13.29 6.67 -8.13
N GLU A 169 12.51 6.93 -7.13
CA GLU A 169 12.87 7.79 -5.99
C GLU A 169 12.24 7.29 -4.70
N THR A 170 12.83 7.64 -3.58
CA THR A 170 12.18 7.46 -2.27
C THR A 170 11.25 8.64 -2.04
N ILE A 171 9.96 8.35 -1.89
CA ILE A 171 8.92 9.38 -1.70
C ILE A 171 8.53 9.55 -0.24
N ASP A 172 8.72 8.51 0.58
CA ASP A 172 8.40 8.54 2.01
C ASP A 172 9.10 7.39 2.75
N ARG A 173 8.94 7.33 4.06
CA ARG A 173 9.47 6.25 4.90
C ARG A 173 8.54 5.91 6.06
N LEU A 174 8.58 4.64 6.49
CA LEU A 174 7.86 4.14 7.65
C LEU A 174 8.83 3.84 8.81
N PRO A 175 8.45 4.03 10.07
CA PRO A 175 7.21 4.70 10.47
C PRO A 175 7.20 6.18 10.04
N TYR A 176 6.03 6.72 9.79
CA TYR A 176 5.91 8.15 9.48
C TYR A 176 6.47 8.96 10.65
N LYS A 177 7.34 9.93 10.36
CA LYS A 177 7.83 10.87 11.38
C LYS A 177 6.79 11.98 11.52
N ASN A 178 6.24 12.07 12.72
CA ASN A 178 5.44 13.22 13.15
C ASN A 178 6.31 14.49 13.23
#